data_506556b9e2d25d5d72946de98a00ce6c
#
_entry.id   506556b9e2d25d5d72946de98a00ce6c
#
_cell.length_a   1.000
_cell.length_b   1.000
_cell.length_c   1.000
_cell.angle_alpha   90.00
_cell.angle_beta   90.00
_cell.angle_gamma   90.00
#
_symmetry.space_group_name_H-M   'P 1'
#
loop_
_entity.id
_entity.type
_entity.pdbx_description
1 polymer ?
#
loop_
_entity_poly.entity_id
_entity_poly.type
_entity_poly.pdbx_seq_one_letter_code
_entity_poly.pdbx_strand_id
1 'polypeptide(L)'
;MGLKSLVTLAVVGSFISVAAFAETPTERGKYLVTLGGCSDCHTPGNFLGHPDFKRFLGGSDVGFGIPNVGVFVGPNLTPDTETGIGKWSADDIIVAITRGKTPEGRSLSRIMPWPAFSQLSRPDVEAIAAYLKSLPPIVNKIPGPFKPDEKPSVLVMTVVPGEVYAAMPKPPK
;
A
#
# COMPACT_ATOMS: atom_id res chain seq x y z
N MET A 1 82.71 6.07 -11.01
CA MET A 1 81.50 5.64 -11.70
C MET A 1 80.56 5.07 -10.68
N GLY A 2 79.54 5.83 -10.23
CA GLY A 2 78.62 5.44 -9.17
C GLY A 2 77.26 4.98 -9.76
N LEU A 3 76.94 3.75 -9.48
CA LEU A 3 75.69 3.11 -9.88
C LEU A 3 74.55 3.57 -8.95
N LYS A 4 73.63 4.37 -9.43
CA LYS A 4 72.42 4.77 -8.67
C LYS A 4 71.35 3.70 -8.82
N SER A 5 71.11 2.92 -7.76
CA SER A 5 69.96 2.00 -7.69
C SER A 5 68.65 2.79 -7.55
N LEU A 6 67.78 2.66 -8.52
CA LEU A 6 66.39 3.11 -8.44
C LEU A 6 65.56 2.00 -7.76
N VAL A 7 65.08 2.27 -6.55
CA VAL A 7 64.10 1.42 -5.87
C VAL A 7 62.71 1.85 -6.33
N THR A 8 62.04 1.02 -7.13
CA THR A 8 60.66 1.21 -7.56
C THR A 8 59.75 0.65 -6.47
N LEU A 9 59.07 1.55 -5.76
CA LEU A 9 58.05 1.19 -4.74
C LEU A 9 56.73 0.83 -5.44
N ALA A 10 56.41 -0.44 -5.52
CA ALA A 10 55.09 -0.88 -6.03
C ALA A 10 54.04 -0.71 -4.94
N VAL A 11 53.15 0.25 -5.10
CA VAL A 11 51.98 0.42 -4.25
C VAL A 11 50.89 -0.58 -4.71
N VAL A 12 50.74 -1.67 -3.97
CA VAL A 12 49.64 -2.62 -4.16
C VAL A 12 48.39 -2.03 -3.49
N GLY A 13 47.53 -1.39 -4.30
CA GLY A 13 46.21 -0.92 -3.85
C GLY A 13 45.30 -2.10 -3.63
N SER A 14 44.98 -2.44 -2.37
CA SER A 14 43.92 -3.39 -2.04
C SER A 14 42.55 -2.73 -2.29
N PHE A 15 41.88 -3.12 -3.37
CA PHE A 15 40.48 -2.78 -3.62
C PHE A 15 39.64 -3.64 -2.66
N ILE A 16 39.14 -3.03 -1.59
CA ILE A 16 38.07 -3.62 -0.77
C ILE A 16 36.78 -3.50 -1.58
N SER A 17 36.37 -4.60 -2.24
CA SER A 17 35.03 -4.71 -2.85
C SER A 17 34.01 -4.73 -1.72
N VAL A 18 33.38 -3.59 -1.46
CA VAL A 18 32.16 -3.53 -0.65
C VAL A 18 31.06 -4.20 -1.49
N ALA A 19 30.68 -5.43 -1.10
CA ALA A 19 29.49 -6.07 -1.66
C ALA A 19 28.29 -5.19 -1.29
N ALA A 20 27.79 -4.41 -2.23
CA ALA A 20 26.52 -3.74 -2.09
C ALA A 20 25.45 -4.84 -2.02
N PHE A 21 24.82 -5.03 -0.87
CA PHE A 21 23.64 -5.87 -0.77
C PHE A 21 22.56 -5.22 -1.63
N ALA A 22 22.26 -5.85 -2.77
CA ALA A 22 21.16 -5.40 -3.62
C ALA A 22 19.85 -5.57 -2.85
N GLU A 23 19.03 -4.51 -2.78
CA GLU A 23 17.71 -4.54 -2.20
C GLU A 23 16.86 -5.60 -2.90
N THR A 24 16.22 -6.47 -2.13
CA THR A 24 15.33 -7.49 -2.69
C THR A 24 14.02 -6.87 -3.17
N PRO A 25 13.31 -7.48 -4.14
CA PRO A 25 12.00 -6.99 -4.57
C PRO A 25 11.02 -6.84 -3.40
N THR A 26 11.05 -7.75 -2.42
CA THR A 26 10.15 -7.68 -1.26
C THR A 26 10.50 -6.51 -0.33
N GLU A 27 11.78 -6.22 -0.11
CA GLU A 27 12.22 -5.05 0.67
C GLU A 27 11.84 -3.75 -0.03
N ARG A 28 12.09 -3.67 -1.34
CA ARG A 28 11.65 -2.54 -2.17
C ARG A 28 10.13 -2.35 -2.13
N GLY A 29 9.36 -3.44 -2.25
CA GLY A 29 7.92 -3.42 -2.17
C GLY A 29 7.41 -2.95 -0.81
N LYS A 30 8.02 -3.41 0.28
CA LYS A 30 7.73 -2.93 1.64
C LYS A 30 7.93 -1.43 1.78
N TYR A 31 9.06 -0.92 1.27
CA TYR A 31 9.35 0.51 1.28
C TYR A 31 8.28 1.30 0.51
N LEU A 32 7.91 0.86 -0.68
CA LEU A 32 6.92 1.52 -1.53
C LEU A 32 5.51 1.48 -0.95
N VAL A 33 5.10 0.36 -0.35
CA VAL A 33 3.81 0.22 0.36
C VAL A 33 3.74 1.16 1.56
N THR A 34 4.86 1.33 2.27
CA THR A 34 4.95 2.28 3.39
C THR A 34 4.88 3.72 2.88
N LEU A 35 5.68 4.08 1.87
CA LEU A 35 5.71 5.42 1.27
C LEU A 35 4.38 5.80 0.64
N GLY A 36 3.72 4.85 -0.04
CA GLY A 36 2.42 5.01 -0.68
C GLY A 36 1.24 5.09 0.30
N GLY A 37 1.47 4.98 1.61
CA GLY A 37 0.43 5.08 2.63
C GLY A 37 -0.65 3.98 2.54
N CYS A 38 -0.32 2.80 2.00
CA CYS A 38 -1.32 1.73 1.84
C CYS A 38 -1.97 1.34 3.17
N SER A 39 -1.18 1.37 4.26
CA SER A 39 -1.64 1.08 5.62
C SER A 39 -2.75 2.03 6.08
N ASP A 40 -2.76 3.27 5.61
CA ASP A 40 -3.71 4.28 6.08
C ASP A 40 -5.15 3.86 5.77
N CYS A 41 -5.37 3.36 4.55
CA CYS A 41 -6.68 2.93 4.08
C CYS A 41 -6.91 1.41 4.20
N HIS A 42 -5.89 0.60 4.56
CA HIS A 42 -5.98 -0.86 4.52
C HIS A 42 -5.56 -1.54 5.84
N THR A 43 -5.39 -0.79 6.93
CA THR A 43 -5.15 -1.35 8.27
C THR A 43 -6.22 -0.85 9.24
N PRO A 44 -6.90 -1.74 10.00
CA PRO A 44 -7.94 -1.32 10.93
C PRO A 44 -7.38 -0.36 11.99
N GLY A 45 -8.20 0.58 12.44
CA GLY A 45 -7.87 1.55 13.49
C GLY A 45 -6.91 2.66 13.06
N ASN A 46 -6.34 2.62 11.84
CA ASN A 46 -5.33 3.60 11.43
C ASN A 46 -5.89 5.03 11.43
N PHE A 47 -7.07 5.26 10.84
CA PHE A 47 -7.74 6.57 10.86
C PHE A 47 -8.22 7.01 12.25
N LEU A 48 -8.29 6.09 13.20
CA LEU A 48 -8.71 6.36 14.57
C LEU A 48 -7.51 6.63 15.50
N GLY A 49 -6.28 6.63 14.96
CA GLY A 49 -5.06 6.90 15.70
C GLY A 49 -4.52 5.70 16.52
N HIS A 50 -5.09 4.52 16.36
CA HIS A 50 -4.67 3.30 17.06
C HIS A 50 -4.63 2.09 16.11
N PRO A 51 -3.69 2.07 15.13
CA PRO A 51 -3.61 1.02 14.12
C PRO A 51 -3.41 -0.37 14.75
N ASP A 52 -4.21 -1.32 14.28
CA ASP A 52 -4.07 -2.74 14.66
C ASP A 52 -3.02 -3.42 13.76
N PHE A 53 -1.76 -3.35 14.14
CA PHE A 53 -0.67 -3.99 13.41
C PHE A 53 -0.72 -5.53 13.39
N LYS A 54 -1.56 -6.18 14.22
CA LYS A 54 -1.81 -7.63 14.09
C LYS A 54 -2.62 -7.94 12.83
N ARG A 55 -3.38 -6.95 12.34
CA ARG A 55 -4.12 -7.01 11.10
C ARG A 55 -3.57 -6.02 10.06
N PHE A 56 -2.24 -5.84 10.02
CA PHE A 56 -1.57 -4.95 9.08
C PHE A 56 -1.95 -5.28 7.63
N LEU A 57 -2.46 -4.30 6.89
CA LEU A 57 -3.01 -4.42 5.53
C LEU A 57 -4.20 -5.40 5.42
N GLY A 58 -4.80 -5.78 6.53
CA GLY A 58 -5.94 -6.71 6.58
C GLY A 58 -7.30 -6.06 6.31
N GLY A 59 -7.33 -4.82 5.81
CA GLY A 59 -8.54 -4.07 5.50
C GLY A 59 -8.87 -2.98 6.52
N SER A 60 -9.80 -2.09 6.19
CA SER A 60 -10.18 -0.94 7.01
C SER A 60 -11.49 -1.19 7.78
N ASP A 61 -11.66 -0.46 8.87
CA ASP A 61 -12.91 -0.28 9.63
C ASP A 61 -13.57 1.09 9.38
N VAL A 62 -12.95 1.90 8.49
CA VAL A 62 -13.44 3.19 8.06
C VAL A 62 -13.69 3.17 6.55
N GLY A 63 -14.87 3.60 6.12
CA GLY A 63 -15.22 3.78 4.72
C GLY A 63 -15.16 5.26 4.31
N PHE A 64 -14.90 5.50 3.03
CA PHE A 64 -14.90 6.83 2.43
C PHE A 64 -16.20 7.05 1.69
N GLY A 65 -17.02 7.97 2.20
CA GLY A 65 -18.30 8.35 1.60
C GLY A 65 -18.12 9.40 0.51
N ILE A 66 -18.60 9.09 -0.70
CA ILE A 66 -18.75 10.07 -1.78
C ILE A 66 -20.24 10.32 -1.96
N PRO A 67 -20.73 11.54 -1.74
CA PRO A 67 -22.14 11.87 -1.91
C PRO A 67 -22.68 11.42 -3.27
N ASN A 68 -23.84 10.77 -3.27
CA ASN A 68 -24.52 10.23 -4.46
C ASN A 68 -23.75 9.11 -5.22
N VAL A 69 -22.61 8.64 -4.72
CA VAL A 69 -21.82 7.56 -5.35
C VAL A 69 -21.77 6.31 -4.47
N GLY A 70 -21.57 6.48 -3.16
CA GLY A 70 -21.52 5.37 -2.21
C GLY A 70 -20.37 5.46 -1.22
N VAL A 71 -20.17 4.38 -0.46
CA VAL A 71 -19.10 4.27 0.54
C VAL A 71 -18.12 3.17 0.15
N PHE A 72 -16.85 3.52 0.09
CA PHE A 72 -15.76 2.63 -0.30
C PHE A 72 -14.87 2.33 0.90
N VAL A 73 -14.72 1.05 1.23
CA VAL A 73 -13.88 0.59 2.34
C VAL A 73 -12.62 -0.04 1.77
N GLY A 74 -11.46 0.26 2.35
CA GLY A 74 -10.20 -0.36 1.96
C GLY A 74 -10.23 -1.87 2.21
N PRO A 75 -10.14 -2.73 1.17
CA PRO A 75 -10.22 -4.18 1.32
C PRO A 75 -8.98 -4.77 1.98
N ASN A 76 -9.07 -6.04 2.35
CA ASN A 76 -7.96 -6.85 2.83
C ASN A 76 -6.96 -7.09 1.69
N LEU A 77 -5.72 -6.62 1.85
CA LEU A 77 -4.63 -6.77 0.88
C LEU A 77 -3.69 -7.94 1.21
N THR A 78 -3.98 -8.72 2.26
CA THR A 78 -3.18 -9.90 2.58
C THR A 78 -3.52 -11.07 1.65
N PRO A 79 -2.62 -12.06 1.50
CA PRO A 79 -2.84 -13.19 0.61
C PRO A 79 -3.81 -14.26 1.18
N ASP A 80 -4.80 -13.82 1.96
CA ASP A 80 -5.90 -14.69 2.35
C ASP A 80 -6.79 -15.00 1.13
N THR A 81 -7.10 -16.28 0.91
CA THR A 81 -7.79 -16.76 -0.29
C THR A 81 -9.29 -16.49 -0.29
N GLU A 82 -9.89 -16.24 0.88
CA GLU A 82 -11.34 -16.06 1.01
C GLU A 82 -11.73 -14.58 1.24
N THR A 83 -10.89 -13.83 1.94
CA THR A 83 -11.22 -12.46 2.33
C THR A 83 -10.25 -11.40 1.82
N GLY A 84 -9.13 -11.82 1.23
CA GLY A 84 -8.06 -10.97 0.72
C GLY A 84 -7.78 -11.19 -0.77
N ILE A 85 -6.54 -10.90 -1.16
CA ILE A 85 -6.07 -11.00 -2.56
C ILE A 85 -5.33 -12.32 -2.85
N GLY A 86 -5.53 -13.37 -2.04
CA GLY A 86 -4.79 -14.63 -2.16
C GLY A 86 -4.95 -15.33 -3.51
N LYS A 87 -6.13 -15.22 -4.13
CA LYS A 87 -6.45 -15.79 -5.45
C LYS A 87 -5.93 -14.93 -6.62
N TRP A 88 -5.46 -13.70 -6.36
CA TRP A 88 -4.97 -12.81 -7.40
C TRP A 88 -3.54 -13.17 -7.81
N SER A 89 -3.27 -13.13 -9.10
CA SER A 89 -1.90 -13.16 -9.63
C SER A 89 -1.16 -11.86 -9.33
N ALA A 90 0.15 -11.85 -9.51
CA ALA A 90 0.93 -10.62 -9.42
C ALA A 90 0.46 -9.57 -10.45
N ASP A 91 0.13 -9.99 -11.67
CA ASP A 91 -0.37 -9.10 -12.72
C ASP A 91 -1.75 -8.53 -12.38
N ASP A 92 -2.65 -9.29 -11.73
CA ASP A 92 -3.93 -8.77 -11.23
C ASP A 92 -3.72 -7.62 -10.23
N ILE A 93 -2.78 -7.80 -9.29
CA ILE A 93 -2.41 -6.78 -8.31
C ILE A 93 -1.88 -5.54 -9.04
N ILE A 94 -0.96 -5.73 -10.01
CA ILE A 94 -0.39 -4.63 -10.80
C ILE A 94 -1.48 -3.87 -11.57
N VAL A 95 -2.40 -4.58 -12.21
CA VAL A 95 -3.53 -3.96 -12.93
C VAL A 95 -4.43 -3.18 -11.95
N ALA A 96 -4.71 -3.74 -10.78
CA ALA A 96 -5.52 -3.06 -9.77
C ALA A 96 -4.87 -1.74 -9.30
N ILE A 97 -3.57 -1.73 -8.98
CA ILE A 97 -2.89 -0.53 -8.47
C ILE A 97 -2.51 0.48 -9.55
N THR A 98 -2.45 0.09 -10.83
CA THR A 98 -2.05 1.01 -11.92
C THR A 98 -3.18 1.40 -12.85
N ARG A 99 -4.23 0.57 -12.97
CA ARG A 99 -5.38 0.80 -13.87
C ARG A 99 -6.71 0.87 -13.14
N GLY A 100 -6.73 0.63 -11.84
CA GLY A 100 -7.94 0.66 -11.04
C GLY A 100 -8.97 -0.40 -11.44
N LYS A 101 -8.53 -1.59 -11.84
CA LYS A 101 -9.41 -2.71 -12.24
C LYS A 101 -9.09 -3.96 -11.46
N THR A 102 -10.12 -4.60 -10.90
CA THR A 102 -9.99 -5.93 -10.29
C THR A 102 -10.06 -7.04 -11.34
N PRO A 103 -9.63 -8.28 -11.03
CA PRO A 103 -9.75 -9.43 -11.95
C PRO A 103 -11.18 -9.67 -12.42
N GLU A 104 -12.18 -9.38 -11.59
CA GLU A 104 -13.60 -9.51 -11.91
C GLU A 104 -14.13 -8.34 -12.77
N GLY A 105 -13.25 -7.40 -13.18
CA GLY A 105 -13.59 -6.26 -14.03
C GLY A 105 -14.18 -5.05 -13.31
N ARG A 106 -14.32 -5.09 -11.98
CA ARG A 106 -14.82 -3.98 -11.19
C ARG A 106 -13.83 -2.81 -11.21
N SER A 107 -14.35 -1.59 -11.38
CA SER A 107 -13.53 -0.37 -11.26
C SER A 107 -13.34 0.00 -9.79
N LEU A 108 -12.12 0.32 -9.42
CA LEU A 108 -11.79 0.88 -8.12
C LEU A 108 -12.19 2.36 -8.07
N SER A 109 -12.65 2.81 -6.90
CA SER A 109 -12.85 4.24 -6.64
C SER A 109 -11.53 4.99 -6.76
N ARG A 110 -11.59 6.25 -7.23
CA ARG A 110 -10.42 7.14 -7.28
C ARG A 110 -9.96 7.64 -5.90
N ILE A 111 -10.68 7.31 -4.83
CA ILE A 111 -10.18 7.45 -3.46
C ILE A 111 -8.92 6.60 -3.26
N MET A 112 -8.91 5.37 -3.78
CA MET A 112 -7.67 4.63 -4.00
C MET A 112 -6.88 5.38 -5.09
N PRO A 113 -5.68 5.93 -4.80
CA PRO A 113 -4.98 6.84 -5.72
C PRO A 113 -4.25 6.10 -6.85
N TRP A 114 -4.89 5.08 -7.45
CA TRP A 114 -4.33 4.30 -8.55
C TRP A 114 -3.86 5.16 -9.75
N PRO A 115 -4.44 6.37 -10.06
CA PRO A 115 -3.87 7.20 -11.12
C PRO A 115 -2.47 7.74 -10.79
N ALA A 116 -2.15 7.97 -9.50
CA ALA A 116 -0.80 8.33 -9.10
C ALA A 116 0.13 7.10 -9.18
N PHE A 117 -0.33 5.95 -8.74
CA PHE A 117 0.45 4.70 -8.81
C PHE A 117 0.68 4.20 -10.25
N SER A 118 -0.12 4.63 -11.22
CA SER A 118 0.13 4.34 -12.64
C SER A 118 1.43 4.95 -13.19
N GLN A 119 2.01 5.90 -12.44
CA GLN A 119 3.30 6.53 -12.78
C GLN A 119 4.52 5.78 -12.23
N LEU A 120 4.30 4.75 -11.40
CA LEU A 120 5.39 3.92 -10.90
C LEU A 120 6.05 3.13 -12.04
N SER A 121 7.35 2.89 -11.91
CA SER A 121 8.08 2.05 -12.84
C SER A 121 7.60 0.59 -12.79
N ARG A 122 7.80 -0.16 -13.87
CA ARG A 122 7.43 -1.58 -13.90
C ARG A 122 8.09 -2.38 -12.75
N PRO A 123 9.40 -2.24 -12.45
CA PRO A 123 10.02 -2.92 -11.32
C PRO A 123 9.40 -2.54 -9.97
N ASP A 124 8.99 -1.28 -9.78
CA ASP A 124 8.38 -0.84 -8.52
C ASP A 124 6.99 -1.46 -8.29
N VAL A 125 6.14 -1.53 -9.31
CA VAL A 125 4.82 -2.17 -9.16
C VAL A 125 4.94 -3.68 -8.97
N GLU A 126 5.93 -4.33 -9.60
CA GLU A 126 6.25 -5.74 -9.37
C GLU A 126 6.74 -5.99 -7.94
N ALA A 127 7.56 -5.09 -7.42
CA ALA A 127 8.02 -5.14 -6.04
C ALA A 127 6.87 -5.01 -5.03
N ILE A 128 5.92 -4.09 -5.27
CA ILE A 128 4.70 -3.96 -4.45
C ILE A 128 3.91 -5.27 -4.47
N ALA A 129 3.66 -5.84 -5.65
CA ALA A 129 2.92 -7.10 -5.78
C ALA A 129 3.64 -8.25 -5.05
N ALA A 130 4.98 -8.35 -5.18
CA ALA A 130 5.79 -9.35 -4.48
C ALA A 130 5.68 -9.21 -2.97
N TYR A 131 5.75 -7.98 -2.44
CA TYR A 131 5.60 -7.72 -1.02
C TYR A 131 4.20 -8.11 -0.51
N LEU A 132 3.12 -7.66 -1.17
CA LEU A 132 1.76 -7.98 -0.76
C LEU A 132 1.51 -9.49 -0.73
N LYS A 133 2.06 -10.23 -1.69
CA LYS A 133 1.98 -11.69 -1.72
C LYS A 133 2.85 -12.40 -0.67
N SER A 134 3.85 -11.72 -0.13
CA SER A 134 4.73 -12.26 0.93
C SER A 134 4.18 -12.07 2.35
N LEU A 135 3.11 -11.29 2.51
CA LEU A 135 2.50 -11.05 3.81
C LEU A 135 1.87 -12.33 4.39
N PRO A 136 1.78 -12.44 5.72
CA PRO A 136 0.96 -13.49 6.33
C PRO A 136 -0.52 -13.28 5.97
N PRO A 137 -1.26 -14.36 5.63
CA PRO A 137 -2.69 -14.25 5.35
C PRO A 137 -3.45 -13.89 6.64
N ILE A 138 -4.40 -12.96 6.52
CA ILE A 138 -5.26 -12.52 7.62
C ILE A 138 -6.71 -12.70 7.18
N VAL A 139 -7.46 -13.53 7.90
CA VAL A 139 -8.89 -13.69 7.65
C VAL A 139 -9.63 -12.47 8.19
N ASN A 140 -10.06 -11.58 7.32
CA ASN A 140 -10.84 -10.40 7.67
C ASN A 140 -11.73 -9.97 6.49
N LYS A 141 -13.02 -10.29 6.58
CA LYS A 141 -14.00 -9.93 5.54
C LYS A 141 -14.44 -8.48 5.71
N ILE A 142 -14.04 -7.63 4.79
CA ILE A 142 -14.39 -6.23 4.77
C ILE A 142 -15.74 -6.04 4.04
N PRO A 143 -16.70 -5.32 4.66
CA PRO A 143 -17.99 -5.04 4.02
C PRO A 143 -17.87 -3.98 2.92
N GLY A 144 -18.86 -3.95 2.02
CA GLY A 144 -18.95 -2.96 0.95
C GLY A 144 -18.32 -3.42 -0.38
N PRO A 145 -18.18 -2.53 -1.36
CA PRO A 145 -18.64 -1.14 -1.32
C PRO A 145 -20.15 -1.02 -1.13
N PHE A 146 -20.60 0.04 -0.43
CA PHE A 146 -22.03 0.33 -0.23
C PHE A 146 -22.53 1.30 -1.28
N LYS A 147 -23.73 1.09 -1.78
CA LYS A 147 -24.42 2.02 -2.69
C LYS A 147 -24.88 3.29 -1.97
N PRO A 148 -25.28 4.35 -2.69
CA PRO A 148 -25.70 5.62 -2.06
C PRO A 148 -26.88 5.50 -1.09
N ASP A 149 -27.76 4.55 -1.32
CA ASP A 149 -28.97 4.26 -0.55
C ASP A 149 -28.79 3.16 0.51
N GLU A 150 -27.64 2.53 0.55
CA GLU A 150 -27.31 1.50 1.53
C GLU A 150 -26.75 2.12 2.83
N LYS A 151 -27.19 1.60 3.97
CA LYS A 151 -26.65 2.01 5.27
C LYS A 151 -25.30 1.31 5.51
N PRO A 152 -24.19 2.06 5.59
CA PRO A 152 -22.89 1.47 5.90
C PRO A 152 -22.86 0.85 7.30
N SER A 153 -22.19 -0.30 7.42
CA SER A 153 -21.94 -0.97 8.71
C SER A 153 -20.57 -0.64 9.31
N VAL A 154 -19.90 0.39 8.80
CA VAL A 154 -18.60 0.90 9.23
C VAL A 154 -18.68 2.37 9.56
N LEU A 155 -17.66 2.90 10.23
CA LEU A 155 -17.50 4.35 10.34
C LEU A 155 -17.28 4.97 8.96
N VAL A 156 -17.81 6.17 8.74
CA VAL A 156 -17.71 6.84 7.43
C VAL A 156 -17.02 8.18 7.58
N MET A 157 -15.93 8.34 6.83
CA MET A 157 -15.31 9.63 6.59
C MET A 157 -15.85 10.21 5.28
N THR A 158 -16.29 11.45 5.30
CA THR A 158 -16.81 12.12 4.11
C THR A 158 -16.41 13.60 4.09
N VAL A 159 -16.41 14.19 2.90
CA VAL A 159 -16.18 15.62 2.71
C VAL A 159 -17.54 16.30 2.63
N VAL A 160 -17.75 17.27 3.50
CA VAL A 160 -18.97 18.08 3.54
C VAL A 160 -18.61 19.57 3.54
N PRO A 161 -19.52 20.46 3.09
CA PRO A 161 -19.36 21.91 3.25
C PRO A 161 -19.15 22.29 4.72
N GLY A 162 -18.40 23.36 4.98
CA GLY A 162 -18.06 23.78 6.35
C GLY A 162 -19.28 24.11 7.20
N GLU A 163 -20.34 24.69 6.62
CA GLU A 163 -21.62 24.95 7.28
C GLU A 163 -22.33 23.66 7.73
N VAL A 164 -22.27 22.61 6.92
CA VAL A 164 -22.82 21.28 7.27
C VAL A 164 -22.01 20.68 8.42
N TYR A 165 -20.68 20.75 8.36
CA TYR A 165 -19.80 20.28 9.44
C TYR A 165 -20.07 21.01 10.76
N ALA A 166 -20.26 22.34 10.70
CA ALA A 166 -20.53 23.15 11.90
C ALA A 166 -21.86 22.80 12.58
N ALA A 167 -22.84 22.33 11.79
CA ALA A 167 -24.15 21.91 12.26
C ALA A 167 -24.21 20.46 12.77
N MET A 168 -23.15 19.66 12.58
CA MET A 168 -23.10 18.28 13.07
C MET A 168 -23.10 18.24 14.60
N PRO A 169 -23.74 17.21 15.21
CA PRO A 169 -23.64 16.96 16.64
C PRO A 169 -22.16 16.81 17.06
N LYS A 170 -21.78 17.54 18.09
CA LYS A 170 -20.43 17.38 18.66
C LYS A 170 -20.38 16.09 19.47
N PRO A 171 -19.24 15.37 19.47
CA PRO A 171 -19.08 14.19 20.34
C PRO A 171 -19.25 14.62 21.81
N PRO A 172 -19.80 13.75 22.66
CA PRO A 172 -19.85 14.00 24.10
C PRO A 172 -18.43 14.25 24.63
N LYS A 173 -18.35 15.21 25.59
CA LYS A 173 -17.09 15.52 26.27
C LYS A 173 -16.66 14.39 27.17
#